data_28919a8a941d0de7b05f3fbc665ae2b4
#
_entry.id   28919a8a941d0de7b05f3fbc665ae2b4
#
_cell.length_a   1.000
_cell.length_b   1.000
_cell.length_c   1.000
_cell.angle_alpha   90.00
_cell.angle_beta   90.00
_cell.angle_gamma   90.00
#
_symmetry.space_group_name_H-M   'P 1'
#
loop_
_entity.id
_entity.type
_entity.pdbx_description
1 polymer ?
#
loop_
_entity_poly.entity_id
_entity_poly.type
_entity_poly.pdbx_seq_one_letter_code
_entity_poly.pdbx_strand_id
1 'polypeptide(L)'
;ISDDQQIIEKTIKELTDDCSCNLVLTTGGTGPATRDVTPEATIATAEKLMPGFGEQMRQISLNFVPTAILSRQTAAIRKNCLIINLPGQPRAIQETLEGLRNPEGEIKTAGIFAAVPYCIDLIGGPYLITNPEICKAFRPKTAQRKEN
;
A
#
# COMPACT_ATOMS: atom_id res chain seq x y z
N ILE A 1 -1.91 -2.01 -17.67
CA ILE A 1 -3.17 -2.69 -18.05
C ILE A 1 -4.28 -1.67 -18.22
N SER A 2 -5.37 -2.02 -18.89
CA SER A 2 -6.50 -1.11 -19.09
C SER A 2 -7.31 -0.89 -17.81
N ASP A 3 -8.03 0.24 -17.75
CA ASP A 3 -8.97 0.59 -16.67
C ASP A 3 -10.28 -0.23 -16.83
N ASP A 4 -10.15 -1.57 -16.83
CA ASP A 4 -11.25 -2.52 -16.88
C ASP A 4 -11.21 -3.38 -15.62
N GLN A 5 -12.31 -3.38 -14.87
CA GLN A 5 -12.38 -4.05 -13.57
C GLN A 5 -12.06 -5.54 -13.67
N GLN A 6 -12.58 -6.24 -14.67
CA GLN A 6 -12.37 -7.69 -14.82
C GLN A 6 -10.93 -8.02 -15.18
N ILE A 7 -10.29 -7.17 -16.00
CA ILE A 7 -8.88 -7.33 -16.36
C ILE A 7 -8.00 -7.09 -15.13
N ILE A 8 -8.30 -6.07 -14.33
CA ILE A 8 -7.56 -5.78 -13.08
C ILE A 8 -7.72 -6.93 -12.10
N GLU A 9 -8.94 -7.42 -11.87
CA GLU A 9 -9.21 -8.57 -10.99
C GLU A 9 -8.44 -9.82 -11.42
N LYS A 10 -8.47 -10.14 -12.74
CA LYS A 10 -7.75 -11.27 -13.30
C LYS A 10 -6.25 -11.13 -13.05
N THR A 11 -5.68 -9.97 -13.35
CA THR A 11 -4.25 -9.70 -13.15
C THR A 11 -3.84 -9.80 -11.69
N ILE A 12 -4.66 -9.26 -10.76
CA ILE A 12 -4.39 -9.41 -9.32
C ILE A 12 -4.36 -10.88 -8.93
N LYS A 13 -5.33 -11.68 -9.38
CA LYS A 13 -5.39 -13.13 -9.11
C LYS A 13 -4.19 -13.86 -9.68
N GLU A 14 -3.78 -13.57 -10.90
CA GLU A 14 -2.58 -14.15 -11.52
C GLU A 14 -1.32 -13.84 -10.68
N LEU A 15 -1.13 -12.58 -10.25
CA LEU A 15 0.02 -12.19 -9.45
C LEU A 15 0.02 -12.85 -8.06
N THR A 16 -1.14 -12.94 -7.43
CA THR A 16 -1.25 -13.48 -6.06
C THR A 16 -1.28 -15.01 -6.04
N ASP A 17 -1.98 -15.63 -6.98
CA ASP A 17 -2.31 -17.05 -6.94
C ASP A 17 -1.31 -17.91 -7.73
N ASP A 18 -0.86 -17.42 -8.88
CA ASP A 18 0.01 -18.16 -9.78
C ASP A 18 1.49 -17.72 -9.63
N CYS A 19 1.75 -16.41 -9.55
CA CYS A 19 3.11 -15.89 -9.36
C CYS A 19 3.54 -15.88 -7.89
N SER A 20 2.65 -16.13 -6.93
CA SER A 20 2.94 -16.14 -5.49
C SER A 20 3.59 -14.85 -4.98
N CYS A 21 3.21 -13.70 -5.52
CA CYS A 21 3.68 -12.40 -5.04
C CYS A 21 3.24 -12.16 -3.58
N ASN A 22 4.12 -11.63 -2.76
CA ASN A 22 3.79 -11.26 -1.38
C ASN A 22 3.34 -9.79 -1.24
N LEU A 23 3.62 -8.98 -2.26
CA LEU A 23 3.20 -7.58 -2.36
C LEU A 23 2.82 -7.26 -3.80
N VAL A 24 1.63 -6.71 -3.99
CA VAL A 24 1.16 -6.16 -5.26
C VAL A 24 0.82 -4.69 -5.06
N LEU A 25 1.43 -3.83 -5.85
CA LEU A 25 1.15 -2.40 -5.85
C LEU A 25 0.48 -2.04 -7.17
N THR A 26 -0.67 -1.39 -7.10
CA THR A 26 -1.32 -0.76 -8.26
C THR A 26 -1.17 0.75 -8.17
N THR A 27 -1.17 1.44 -9.29
CA THR A 27 -1.14 2.90 -9.33
C THR A 27 -2.18 3.44 -10.29
N GLY A 28 -2.89 4.49 -9.89
CA GLY A 28 -3.97 5.10 -10.67
C GLY A 28 -5.32 4.40 -10.51
N GLY A 29 -6.35 4.97 -11.16
CA GLY A 29 -7.72 4.45 -11.14
C GLY A 29 -8.39 4.46 -9.77
N THR A 30 -8.00 5.37 -8.86
CA THR A 30 -8.46 5.42 -7.46
C THR A 30 -9.36 6.61 -7.14
N GLY A 31 -9.67 7.46 -8.10
CA GLY A 31 -10.55 8.60 -7.94
C GLY A 31 -12.04 8.25 -8.09
N PRO A 32 -12.92 9.25 -8.10
CA PRO A 32 -14.37 9.07 -8.21
C PRO A 32 -14.90 9.00 -9.66
N ALA A 33 -14.03 9.07 -10.66
CA ALA A 33 -14.46 9.02 -12.05
C ALA A 33 -15.00 7.62 -12.43
N THR A 34 -15.90 7.56 -13.39
CA THR A 34 -16.55 6.29 -13.80
C THR A 34 -15.54 5.22 -14.24
N ARG A 35 -14.40 5.63 -14.82
CA ARG A 35 -13.32 4.72 -15.23
C ARG A 35 -12.40 4.28 -14.08
N ASP A 36 -12.49 4.92 -12.91
CA ASP A 36 -11.64 4.61 -11.77
C ASP A 36 -12.25 3.41 -11.03
N VAL A 37 -11.79 2.21 -11.34
CA VAL A 37 -12.34 0.94 -10.85
C VAL A 37 -11.31 0.07 -10.11
N THR A 38 -10.11 0.61 -9.86
CA THR A 38 -9.04 -0.13 -9.19
C THR A 38 -9.41 -0.56 -7.76
N PRO A 39 -10.04 0.28 -6.92
CA PRO A 39 -10.49 -0.13 -5.59
C PRO A 39 -11.55 -1.25 -5.63
N GLU A 40 -12.50 -1.16 -6.56
CA GLU A 40 -13.53 -2.18 -6.76
C GLU A 40 -12.92 -3.53 -7.13
N ALA A 41 -12.00 -3.55 -8.07
CA ALA A 41 -11.29 -4.75 -8.49
C ALA A 41 -10.49 -5.36 -7.32
N THR A 42 -9.81 -4.52 -6.54
CA THR A 42 -9.05 -4.97 -5.36
C THR A 42 -9.97 -5.58 -4.31
N ILE A 43 -11.09 -4.92 -4.01
CA ILE A 43 -12.10 -5.41 -3.05
C ILE A 43 -12.72 -6.74 -3.52
N ALA A 44 -13.03 -6.87 -4.81
CA ALA A 44 -13.60 -8.09 -5.37
C ALA A 44 -12.66 -9.30 -5.28
N THR A 45 -11.35 -9.09 -5.22
CA THR A 45 -10.35 -10.15 -5.06
C THR A 45 -9.94 -10.42 -3.62
N ALA A 46 -10.37 -9.59 -2.68
CA ALA A 46 -9.92 -9.60 -1.30
C ALA A 46 -10.49 -10.76 -0.47
N GLU A 47 -9.67 -11.35 0.38
CA GLU A 47 -10.09 -12.19 1.50
C GLU A 47 -10.26 -11.35 2.78
N LYS A 48 -9.44 -10.31 2.95
CA LYS A 48 -9.51 -9.35 4.05
C LYS A 48 -9.25 -7.94 3.54
N LEU A 49 -10.03 -6.98 4.00
CA LEU A 49 -9.76 -5.56 3.72
C LEU A 49 -8.81 -4.98 4.77
N MET A 50 -7.91 -4.11 4.30
CA MET A 50 -6.92 -3.42 5.12
C MET A 50 -7.09 -1.90 4.97
N PRO A 51 -8.19 -1.31 5.48
CA PRO A 51 -8.56 0.09 5.23
C PRO A 51 -7.53 1.09 5.78
N GLY A 52 -6.80 0.74 6.83
CA GLY A 52 -5.79 1.61 7.45
C GLY A 52 -4.70 2.10 6.50
N PHE A 53 -4.34 1.32 5.48
CA PHE A 53 -3.39 1.79 4.45
C PHE A 53 -3.97 2.96 3.64
N GLY A 54 -5.22 2.86 3.19
CA GLY A 54 -5.90 3.93 2.47
C GLY A 54 -6.12 5.17 3.34
N GLU A 55 -6.46 4.99 4.60
CA GLU A 55 -6.61 6.08 5.59
C GLU A 55 -5.29 6.82 5.76
N GLN A 56 -4.18 6.12 5.97
CA GLN A 56 -2.86 6.73 6.13
C GLN A 56 -2.42 7.48 4.88
N MET A 57 -2.59 6.90 3.69
CA MET A 57 -2.24 7.55 2.42
C MET A 57 -3.04 8.84 2.20
N ARG A 58 -4.37 8.83 2.47
CA ARG A 58 -5.20 10.04 2.39
C ARG A 58 -4.77 11.09 3.40
N GLN A 59 -4.46 10.71 4.62
CA GLN A 59 -4.01 11.61 5.68
C GLN A 59 -2.70 12.30 5.30
N ILE A 60 -1.75 11.58 4.71
CA ILE A 60 -0.51 12.15 4.18
C ILE A 60 -0.82 13.14 3.06
N SER A 61 -1.61 12.74 2.08
CA SER A 61 -1.89 13.56 0.89
C SER A 61 -2.69 14.83 1.22
N LEU A 62 -3.53 14.81 2.26
CA LEU A 62 -4.28 15.99 2.74
C LEU A 62 -3.37 17.13 3.25
N ASN A 63 -2.11 16.87 3.57
CA ASN A 63 -1.16 17.94 3.88
C ASN A 63 -0.80 18.81 2.66
N PHE A 64 -1.08 18.33 1.44
CA PHE A 64 -0.71 19.01 0.19
C PHE A 64 -1.91 19.50 -0.60
N VAL A 65 -2.97 18.68 -0.69
CA VAL A 65 -4.15 18.98 -1.50
C VAL A 65 -5.45 18.58 -0.80
N PRO A 66 -6.42 19.48 -0.68
CA PRO A 66 -7.68 19.19 0.00
C PRO A 66 -8.54 18.14 -0.74
N THR A 67 -8.34 17.99 -2.05
CA THR A 67 -9.05 17.00 -2.88
C THR A 67 -8.59 15.55 -2.64
N ALA A 68 -7.57 15.33 -1.82
CA ALA A 68 -7.15 13.98 -1.42
C ALA A 68 -8.28 13.16 -0.75
N ILE A 69 -9.30 13.83 -0.17
CA ILE A 69 -10.50 13.16 0.35
C ILE A 69 -11.29 12.40 -0.71
N LEU A 70 -11.12 12.75 -2.00
CA LEU A 70 -11.79 12.07 -3.11
C LEU A 70 -11.10 10.75 -3.48
N SER A 71 -9.92 10.49 -2.97
CA SER A 71 -9.22 9.24 -3.24
C SER A 71 -9.87 8.07 -2.50
N ARG A 72 -10.15 7.01 -3.25
CA ARG A 72 -10.77 5.78 -2.74
C ARG A 72 -9.75 4.65 -2.57
N GLN A 73 -8.46 5.02 -2.46
CA GLN A 73 -7.36 4.09 -2.21
C GLN A 73 -7.69 3.15 -1.06
N THR A 74 -7.41 1.87 -1.27
CA THR A 74 -7.57 0.83 -0.27
C THR A 74 -6.42 -0.17 -0.33
N ALA A 75 -6.42 -1.12 0.60
CA ALA A 75 -5.57 -2.27 0.54
C ALA A 75 -6.34 -3.52 0.97
N ALA A 76 -5.85 -4.67 0.55
CA ALA A 76 -6.47 -5.96 0.83
C ALA A 76 -5.41 -7.05 1.00
N ILE A 77 -5.80 -8.14 1.62
CA ILE A 77 -5.03 -9.38 1.66
C ILE A 77 -5.77 -10.42 0.83
N ARG A 78 -5.01 -11.11 -0.02
CA ARG A 78 -5.41 -12.33 -0.70
C ARG A 78 -4.31 -13.36 -0.55
N LYS A 79 -4.63 -14.52 0.03
CA LYS A 79 -3.63 -15.53 0.43
C LYS A 79 -2.50 -14.88 1.25
N ASN A 80 -1.25 -15.05 0.83
CA ASN A 80 -0.07 -14.49 1.49
C ASN A 80 0.42 -13.19 0.82
N CYS A 81 -0.48 -12.47 0.13
CA CYS A 81 -0.17 -11.26 -0.60
C CYS A 81 -0.91 -10.05 -0.03
N LEU A 82 -0.17 -8.98 0.23
CA LEU A 82 -0.71 -7.65 0.51
C LEU A 82 -0.85 -6.89 -0.82
N ILE A 83 -2.05 -6.41 -1.10
CA ILE A 83 -2.38 -5.63 -2.30
C ILE A 83 -2.66 -4.20 -1.84
N ILE A 84 -2.01 -3.20 -2.44
CA ILE A 84 -2.18 -1.77 -2.08
C ILE A 84 -2.43 -0.95 -3.33
N ASN A 85 -3.50 -0.14 -3.31
CA ASN A 85 -3.76 0.84 -4.35
C ASN A 85 -3.05 2.16 -4.03
N LEU A 86 -2.04 2.49 -4.80
CA LEU A 86 -1.29 3.75 -4.66
C LEU A 86 -1.95 4.90 -5.43
N PRO A 87 -1.66 6.16 -5.07
CA PRO A 87 -2.09 7.31 -5.87
C PRO A 87 -1.49 7.27 -7.28
N GLY A 88 -2.13 7.97 -8.23
CA GLY A 88 -1.63 8.05 -9.60
C GLY A 88 -0.51 9.06 -9.81
N GLN A 89 -0.35 10.03 -8.91
CA GLN A 89 0.67 11.08 -9.03
C GLN A 89 2.02 10.61 -8.48
N PRO A 90 3.13 10.66 -9.25
CA PRO A 90 4.43 10.12 -8.81
C PRO A 90 4.92 10.71 -7.48
N ARG A 91 4.77 12.01 -7.27
CA ARG A 91 5.13 12.66 -6.01
C ARG A 91 4.32 12.14 -4.83
N ALA A 92 3.01 11.96 -5.01
CA ALA A 92 2.14 11.43 -3.98
C ALA A 92 2.46 9.96 -3.66
N ILE A 93 2.95 9.18 -4.64
CA ILE A 93 3.45 7.82 -4.40
C ILE A 93 4.62 7.87 -3.42
N GLN A 94 5.64 8.67 -3.70
CA GLN A 94 6.80 8.78 -2.82
C GLN A 94 6.39 9.23 -1.41
N GLU A 95 5.60 10.31 -1.30
CA GLU A 95 5.13 10.85 -0.03
C GLU A 95 4.36 9.82 0.80
N THR A 96 3.50 9.02 0.17
CA THR A 96 2.70 8.00 0.87
C THR A 96 3.52 6.77 1.25
N LEU A 97 4.51 6.39 0.47
CA LEU A 97 5.40 5.26 0.78
C LEU A 97 6.36 5.60 1.92
N GLU A 98 7.05 6.73 1.81
CA GLU A 98 8.13 7.13 2.71
C GLU A 98 7.64 7.89 3.95
N GLY A 99 6.52 8.64 3.81
CA GLY A 99 5.99 9.54 4.84
C GLY A 99 6.49 10.97 4.72
N LEU A 100 6.13 11.78 5.71
CA LEU A 100 6.46 13.20 5.75
C LEU A 100 7.61 13.45 6.70
N ARG A 101 8.54 14.30 6.27
CA ARG A 101 9.68 14.74 7.08
C ARG A 101 9.55 16.23 7.41
N ASN A 102 10.10 16.61 8.56
CA ASN A 102 10.31 18.03 8.91
C ASN A 102 11.53 18.62 8.16
N PRO A 103 11.77 19.92 8.24
CA PRO A 103 12.95 20.56 7.61
C PRO A 103 14.29 19.97 8.09
N GLU A 104 14.34 19.42 9.29
CA GLU A 104 15.50 18.77 9.89
C GLU A 104 15.71 17.33 9.37
N GLY A 105 14.79 16.82 8.53
CA GLY A 105 14.87 15.49 7.92
C GLY A 105 14.29 14.37 8.79
N GLU A 106 13.73 14.67 9.95
CA GLU A 106 13.09 13.68 10.83
C GLU A 106 11.69 13.30 10.33
N ILE A 107 11.31 12.05 10.50
CA ILE A 107 9.97 11.56 10.12
C ILE A 107 8.91 12.16 11.05
N LYS A 108 8.08 13.04 10.51
CA LYS A 108 6.92 13.64 11.19
C LYS A 108 5.69 12.73 11.12
N THR A 109 5.49 12.11 9.98
CA THR A 109 4.37 11.19 9.73
C THR A 109 4.90 9.99 8.98
N ALA A 110 4.75 8.81 9.54
CA ALA A 110 5.23 7.58 8.92
C ALA A 110 4.47 7.27 7.62
N GLY A 111 5.19 6.91 6.58
CA GLY A 111 4.60 6.36 5.36
C GLY A 111 4.12 4.93 5.55
N ILE A 112 3.38 4.41 4.58
CA ILE A 112 2.79 3.06 4.69
C ILE A 112 3.85 1.96 4.72
N PHE A 113 5.04 2.18 4.16
CA PHE A 113 6.13 1.20 4.21
C PHE A 113 6.70 1.00 5.62
N ALA A 114 6.37 1.85 6.58
CA ALA A 114 6.64 1.55 7.98
C ALA A 114 5.89 0.30 8.48
N ALA A 115 4.70 0.01 7.93
CA ALA A 115 3.84 -1.11 8.33
C ALA A 115 3.89 -2.30 7.37
N VAL A 116 4.21 -2.09 6.08
CA VAL A 116 4.19 -3.14 5.03
C VAL A 116 5.02 -4.36 5.41
N PRO A 117 6.30 -4.26 5.85
CA PRO A 117 7.09 -5.44 6.18
C PRO A 117 6.47 -6.30 7.29
N TYR A 118 5.95 -5.66 8.33
CA TYR A 118 5.31 -6.41 9.42
C TYR A 118 3.98 -7.05 9.00
N CYS A 119 3.20 -6.38 8.15
CA CYS A 119 2.00 -6.97 7.57
C CYS A 119 2.33 -8.23 6.76
N ILE A 120 3.39 -8.18 5.94
CA ILE A 120 3.86 -9.34 5.16
C ILE A 120 4.33 -10.48 6.07
N ASP A 121 5.03 -10.18 7.17
CA ASP A 121 5.38 -11.20 8.17
C ASP A 121 4.13 -11.92 8.72
N LEU A 122 3.09 -11.14 9.08
CA LEU A 122 1.85 -11.65 9.69
C LEU A 122 1.05 -12.56 8.76
N ILE A 123 1.14 -12.35 7.46
CA ILE A 123 0.45 -13.17 6.45
C ILE A 123 1.31 -14.32 5.90
N GLY A 124 2.46 -14.57 6.53
CA GLY A 124 3.34 -15.70 6.18
C GLY A 124 4.31 -15.45 5.03
N GLY A 125 4.53 -14.18 4.67
CA GLY A 125 5.52 -13.80 3.67
C GLY A 125 6.96 -13.72 4.22
N PRO A 126 7.93 -13.31 3.38
CA PRO A 126 9.32 -13.22 3.77
C PRO A 126 9.60 -12.07 4.76
N TYR A 127 10.62 -12.22 5.58
CA TYR A 127 11.08 -11.15 6.46
C TYR A 127 11.80 -10.07 5.65
N LEU A 128 11.14 -8.93 5.45
CA LEU A 128 11.67 -7.82 4.66
C LEU A 128 12.44 -6.84 5.53
N ILE A 129 13.60 -6.40 5.03
CA ILE A 129 14.42 -5.33 5.63
C ILE A 129 14.30 -4.10 4.73
N THR A 130 13.98 -2.96 5.32
CA THR A 130 13.93 -1.68 4.60
C THR A 130 15.22 -0.90 4.80
N ASN A 131 15.53 0.02 3.87
CA ASN A 131 16.59 0.99 4.10
C ASN A 131 16.11 2.02 5.14
N PRO A 132 16.70 2.08 6.36
CA PRO A 132 16.23 2.96 7.43
C PRO A 132 16.43 4.46 7.13
N GLU A 133 17.30 4.82 6.19
CA GLU A 133 17.48 6.21 5.74
C GLU A 133 16.27 6.71 4.92
N ILE A 134 15.60 5.77 4.21
CA ILE A 134 14.43 6.07 3.39
C ILE A 134 13.16 5.82 4.20
N CYS A 135 12.98 4.61 4.70
CA CYS A 135 11.81 4.21 5.45
C CYS A 135 12.18 3.15 6.51
N LYS A 136 12.03 3.52 7.78
CA LYS A 136 12.24 2.59 8.89
C LYS A 136 10.98 1.76 9.14
N ALA A 137 11.04 0.48 8.84
CA ALA A 137 9.97 -0.45 9.19
C ALA A 137 9.81 -0.57 10.71
N PHE A 138 8.56 -0.59 11.16
CA PHE A 138 8.23 -0.84 12.56
C PHE A 138 7.82 -2.30 12.74
N ARG A 139 8.39 -2.94 13.75
CA ARG A 139 7.97 -4.24 14.27
C ARG A 139 7.92 -4.20 15.79
N PRO A 140 6.91 -4.80 16.43
CA PRO A 140 6.93 -5.01 17.88
C PRO A 140 8.19 -5.79 18.30
N LYS A 141 8.68 -5.56 19.50
CA LYS A 141 9.90 -6.24 20.01
C LYS A 141 9.83 -7.76 19.91
N THR A 142 8.64 -8.33 20.08
CA THR A 142 8.37 -9.77 19.97
C THR A 142 8.48 -10.33 18.54
N ALA A 143 8.38 -9.47 17.54
CA ALA A 143 8.45 -9.84 16.12
C ALA A 143 9.80 -9.49 15.46
N GLN A 144 10.71 -8.87 16.19
CA GLN A 144 12.05 -8.56 15.68
C GLN A 144 12.91 -9.82 15.67
N ARG A 145 13.50 -10.15 14.53
CA ARG A 145 14.51 -11.20 14.44
C ARG A 145 15.85 -10.60 14.89
N LYS A 146 16.59 -11.32 15.72
CA LYS A 146 17.96 -10.94 16.06
C LYS A 146 18.80 -11.05 14.77
N GLU A 147 19.49 -9.97 14.42
CA GLU A 147 20.56 -10.06 13.42
C GLU A 147 21.62 -11.02 13.95
N ASN A 148 21.87 -12.09 13.19
CA ASN A 148 22.98 -13.00 13.47
C ASN A 148 24.26 -12.43 12.90
#